data_a72233a7af3ea73c2d637a9892806c8f
#
_entry.id   a72233a7af3ea73c2d637a9892806c8f
#
_cell.length_a   1.000
_cell.length_b   1.000
_cell.length_c   1.000
_cell.angle_alpha   90.00
_cell.angle_beta   90.00
_cell.angle_gamma   90.00
#
_symmetry.space_group_name_H-M   'P 1'
#
loop_
_entity.id
_entity.type
_entity.pdbx_description
1 polymer ?
#
loop_
_entity_poly.entity_id
_entity_poly.type
_entity_poly.pdbx_seq_one_letter_code
_entity_poly.pdbx_strand_id
1 'polypeptide(L)'
;MNEPAYCIFIDTVCEGRIPAWHDENLMPVVYPTKEAAQREIADDVIEKLHQFLKGERDFDDAMTVEDYILPVEVLPDGSIMDEEGNRFGKKD
;
A
#
# COMPACT_ATOMS: atom_id res chain seq x y z
N MET A 1 6.26 -14.72 -17.22
CA MET A 1 7.39 -13.92 -16.72
C MET A 1 6.88 -12.90 -15.72
N ASN A 2 7.58 -12.76 -14.59
CA ASN A 2 7.15 -11.82 -13.54
C ASN A 2 7.60 -10.40 -13.88
N GLU A 3 6.82 -9.42 -13.45
CA GLU A 3 7.14 -8.02 -13.71
C GLU A 3 7.49 -7.29 -12.42
N PRO A 4 8.56 -6.48 -12.42
CA PRO A 4 8.90 -5.69 -11.25
C PRO A 4 7.90 -4.56 -11.06
N ALA A 5 7.57 -4.28 -9.79
CA ALA A 5 6.67 -3.20 -9.44
C ALA A 5 6.93 -2.81 -7.99
N TYR A 6 6.13 -1.89 -7.47
CA TYR A 6 6.19 -1.46 -6.08
C TYR A 6 4.80 -1.54 -5.48
N CYS A 7 4.75 -1.86 -4.21
CA CYS A 7 3.48 -1.95 -3.49
C CYS A 7 3.60 -1.26 -2.15
N ILE A 8 2.52 -0.66 -1.70
CA ILE A 8 2.46 -0.01 -0.40
C ILE A 8 1.94 -1.03 0.60
N PHE A 9 2.67 -1.20 1.70
CA PHE A 9 2.35 -2.17 2.75
C PHE A 9 2.12 -1.49 4.08
N ILE A 10 1.41 -2.18 4.96
CA ILE A 10 1.28 -1.82 6.37
C ILE A 10 1.54 -3.08 7.19
N ASP A 11 1.96 -2.88 8.44
CA ASP A 11 2.12 -3.99 9.37
C ASP A 11 0.88 -4.06 10.27
N THR A 12 0.35 -5.26 10.44
CA THR A 12 -0.80 -5.46 11.29
C THR A 12 -0.45 -6.43 12.42
N VAL A 13 -1.21 -6.36 13.51
CA VAL A 13 -0.99 -7.21 14.67
C VAL A 13 -1.35 -8.66 14.36
N CYS A 14 -2.44 -8.88 13.63
CA CYS A 14 -2.97 -10.22 13.39
C CYS A 14 -2.39 -10.90 12.16
N GLU A 15 -2.12 -10.13 11.11
CA GLU A 15 -1.72 -10.70 9.82
C GLU A 15 -0.29 -10.34 9.41
N GLY A 16 0.39 -9.51 10.20
CA GLY A 16 1.72 -9.03 9.87
C GLY A 16 1.69 -8.07 8.70
N ARG A 17 2.63 -8.21 7.79
CA ARG A 17 2.73 -7.34 6.62
C ARG A 17 1.64 -7.69 5.60
N ILE A 18 0.85 -6.70 5.22
CA ILE A 18 -0.16 -6.86 4.16
C ILE A 18 -0.16 -5.63 3.28
N PRO A 19 -0.64 -5.76 2.02
CA PRO A 19 -0.82 -4.58 1.17
C PRO A 19 -1.81 -3.61 1.81
N ALA A 20 -1.50 -2.32 1.73
CA ALA A 20 -2.35 -1.30 2.35
C ALA A 20 -3.66 -1.10 1.59
N TRP A 21 -3.62 -1.21 0.27
CA TRP A 21 -4.79 -0.98 -0.56
C TRP A 21 -5.02 -2.11 -1.54
N HIS A 22 -6.30 -2.34 -1.86
CA HIS A 22 -6.73 -3.35 -2.83
C HIS A 22 -7.67 -2.69 -3.81
N ASP A 23 -7.70 -3.22 -5.03
CA ASP A 23 -8.64 -2.74 -6.04
C ASP A 23 -10.01 -3.39 -5.84
N GLU A 24 -10.94 -3.11 -6.76
CA GLU A 24 -12.31 -3.64 -6.66
C GLU A 24 -12.37 -5.15 -6.79
N ASN A 25 -11.32 -5.78 -7.31
CA ASN A 25 -11.23 -7.24 -7.44
C ASN A 25 -10.47 -7.86 -6.27
N LEU A 26 -10.22 -7.09 -5.21
CA LEU A 26 -9.49 -7.51 -4.01
C LEU A 26 -8.02 -7.87 -4.29
N MET A 27 -7.48 -7.38 -5.41
CA MET A 27 -6.06 -7.56 -5.72
C MET A 27 -5.25 -6.39 -5.18
N PRO A 28 -4.01 -6.63 -4.74
CA PRO A 28 -3.17 -5.54 -4.24
C PRO A 28 -2.92 -4.50 -5.33
N VAL A 29 -2.97 -3.23 -4.96
CA VAL A 29 -2.65 -2.14 -5.88
C VAL A 29 -1.14 -2.03 -6.01
N VAL A 30 -0.64 -2.01 -7.24
CA VAL A 30 0.80 -1.89 -7.50
C VAL A 30 1.09 -0.66 -8.34
N TYR A 31 2.34 -0.23 -8.28
CA TYR A 31 2.79 0.98 -8.97
C TYR A 31 4.02 0.67 -9.80
N PRO A 32 4.17 1.29 -10.97
CA PRO A 32 5.31 1.00 -11.84
C PRO A 32 6.63 1.54 -11.30
N THR A 33 6.58 2.57 -10.44
CA THR A 33 7.78 3.17 -9.86
C THR A 33 7.57 3.45 -8.38
N LYS A 34 8.68 3.56 -7.66
CA LYS A 34 8.64 3.94 -6.25
C LYS A 34 8.03 5.32 -6.08
N GLU A 35 8.34 6.24 -6.99
CA GLU A 35 7.80 7.60 -6.94
C GLU A 35 6.28 7.61 -7.07
N ALA A 36 5.73 6.78 -7.96
CA ALA A 36 4.28 6.70 -8.11
C ALA A 36 3.62 6.27 -6.79
N ALA A 37 4.22 5.29 -6.09
CA ALA A 37 3.72 4.86 -4.79
C ALA A 37 3.86 5.97 -3.75
N GLN A 38 4.98 6.69 -3.76
CA GLN A 38 5.19 7.80 -2.84
C GLN A 38 4.14 8.90 -3.02
N ARG A 39 3.75 9.18 -4.26
CA ARG A 39 2.72 10.18 -4.54
C ARG A 39 1.37 9.79 -3.97
N GLU A 40 1.06 8.51 -4.02
CA GLU A 40 -0.19 8.00 -3.45
C GLU A 40 -0.23 8.20 -1.93
N ILE A 41 0.88 7.90 -1.27
CA ILE A 41 0.99 8.14 0.18
C ILE A 41 0.86 9.63 0.50
N ALA A 42 1.51 10.48 -0.29
CA ALA A 42 1.45 11.93 -0.09
C ALA A 42 0.03 12.46 -0.23
N ASP A 43 -0.71 11.98 -1.22
CA ASP A 43 -2.10 12.40 -1.41
C ASP A 43 -2.96 12.01 -0.23
N ASP A 44 -2.74 10.81 0.34
CA ASP A 44 -3.46 10.36 1.51
C ASP A 44 -3.16 11.25 2.73
N VAL A 45 -1.90 11.61 2.92
CA VAL A 45 -1.51 12.48 4.03
C VAL A 45 -2.13 13.86 3.87
N ILE A 46 -2.14 14.40 2.67
CA ILE A 46 -2.75 15.71 2.40
C ILE A 46 -4.23 15.69 2.76
N GLU A 47 -4.93 14.64 2.39
CA GLU A 47 -6.35 14.52 2.72
C GLU A 47 -6.57 14.47 4.23
N LYS A 48 -5.73 13.72 4.95
CA LYS A 48 -5.81 13.65 6.40
C LYS A 48 -5.58 15.01 7.05
N LEU A 49 -4.63 15.78 6.51
CA LEU A 49 -4.37 17.14 7.01
C LEU A 49 -5.55 18.07 6.74
N HIS A 50 -6.23 17.93 5.60
CA HIS A 50 -7.44 18.69 5.33
C HIS A 50 -8.54 18.34 6.34
N GLN A 51 -8.66 17.06 6.70
CA GLN A 51 -9.63 16.63 7.71
C GLN A 51 -9.31 17.23 9.07
N PHE A 52 -8.03 17.31 9.43
CA PHE A 52 -7.62 18.00 10.65
C PHE A 52 -8.04 19.47 10.63
N LEU A 53 -7.82 20.16 9.52
CA LEU A 53 -8.18 21.58 9.42
C LEU A 53 -9.69 21.80 9.54
N LYS A 54 -10.49 20.81 9.18
CA LYS A 54 -11.95 20.87 9.32
C LYS A 54 -12.43 20.40 10.68
N GLY A 55 -11.54 19.98 11.56
CA GLY A 55 -11.91 19.48 12.88
C GLY A 55 -12.40 18.05 12.90
N GLU A 56 -12.20 17.30 11.83
CA GLU A 56 -12.67 15.92 11.72
C GLU A 56 -11.64 14.86 12.14
N ARG A 57 -10.41 15.28 12.42
CA ARG A 57 -9.32 14.38 12.74
C ARG A 57 -8.29 15.09 13.62
N ASP A 58 -7.67 14.35 14.53
CA ASP A 58 -6.60 14.91 15.36
C ASP A 58 -5.33 15.13 14.57
N PHE A 59 -4.55 16.11 14.97
CA PHE A 59 -3.29 16.44 14.30
C PHE A 59 -2.32 15.26 14.30
N ASP A 60 -2.14 14.61 15.44
CA ASP A 60 -1.21 13.48 15.55
C ASP A 60 -1.63 12.34 14.62
N ASP A 61 -2.93 12.08 14.54
CA ASP A 61 -3.45 11.05 13.66
C ASP A 61 -3.20 11.41 12.18
N ALA A 62 -3.38 12.69 11.84
CA ALA A 62 -3.15 13.15 10.46
C ALA A 62 -1.68 13.06 10.06
N MET A 63 -0.77 13.21 11.01
CA MET A 63 0.67 13.18 10.76
C MET A 63 1.29 11.80 10.87
N THR A 64 0.52 10.80 11.32
CA THR A 64 1.03 9.44 11.44
C THR A 64 1.01 8.74 10.09
N VAL A 65 2.17 8.26 9.65
CA VAL A 65 2.27 7.50 8.41
C VAL A 65 2.84 6.13 8.75
N GLU A 66 2.01 5.11 8.61
CA GLU A 66 2.41 3.72 8.88
C GLU A 66 2.70 2.95 7.59
N ASP A 67 2.42 3.57 6.46
CA ASP A 67 2.60 2.95 5.15
C ASP A 67 4.07 2.96 4.75
N TYR A 68 4.51 1.90 4.10
CA TYR A 68 5.86 1.86 3.54
C TYR A 68 5.82 1.14 2.19
N ILE A 69 6.85 1.37 1.39
CA ILE A 69 6.91 0.89 0.00
C ILE A 69 7.98 -0.18 -0.12
N LEU A 70 7.63 -1.30 -0.75
CA LEU A 70 8.59 -2.36 -1.02
C LEU A 70 8.52 -2.76 -2.49
N PRO A 71 9.66 -3.17 -3.06
CA PRO A 71 9.67 -3.75 -4.40
C PRO A 71 8.99 -5.11 -4.37
N VAL A 72 8.22 -5.41 -5.39
CA VAL A 72 7.51 -6.68 -5.53
C VAL A 72 7.60 -7.17 -6.97
N GLU A 73 7.21 -8.42 -7.18
CA GLU A 73 7.04 -8.98 -8.51
C GLU A 73 5.57 -9.25 -8.73
N VAL A 74 5.06 -8.84 -9.88
CA VAL A 74 3.68 -9.15 -10.26
C VAL A 74 3.69 -10.51 -10.97
N LEU A 75 2.93 -11.44 -10.44
CA LEU A 75 2.85 -12.80 -10.96
C LEU A 75 1.81 -12.90 -12.08
N PRO A 76 1.86 -13.97 -12.91
CA PRO A 76 0.93 -14.09 -14.04
C PRO A 76 -0.55 -14.06 -13.67
N ASP A 77 -0.91 -14.46 -12.44
CA ASP A 77 -2.30 -14.44 -12.00
C ASP A 77 -2.73 -13.08 -11.41
N GLY A 78 -1.83 -12.10 -11.43
CA GLY A 78 -2.13 -10.79 -10.88
C GLY A 78 -1.79 -10.61 -9.40
N SER A 79 -1.43 -11.69 -8.71
CA SER A 79 -0.95 -11.58 -7.33
C SER A 79 0.46 -11.02 -7.33
N ILE A 80 0.96 -10.68 -6.14
CA ILE A 80 2.32 -10.14 -6.01
C ILE A 80 3.11 -10.98 -5.02
N MET A 81 4.42 -10.89 -5.14
CA MET A 81 5.34 -11.56 -4.22
C MET A 81 6.42 -10.57 -3.80
N ASP A 82 6.69 -10.50 -2.50
CA ASP A 82 7.75 -9.61 -2.00
C ASP A 82 9.12 -10.30 -2.09
N GLU A 83 10.17 -9.61 -1.62
CA GLU A 83 11.53 -10.13 -1.69
C GLU A 83 11.77 -11.35 -0.78
N GLU A 84 10.90 -11.53 0.19
CA GLU A 84 11.02 -12.66 1.12
C GLU A 84 10.23 -13.88 0.66
N GLY A 85 9.55 -13.77 -0.48
CA GLY A 85 8.78 -14.88 -1.02
C GLY A 85 7.33 -14.94 -0.56
N ASN A 86 6.87 -13.94 0.19
CA ASN A 86 5.47 -13.89 0.61
C ASN A 86 4.58 -13.47 -0.54
N ARG A 87 3.47 -14.17 -0.72
CA ARG A 87 2.52 -13.87 -1.80
C ARG A 87 1.29 -13.19 -1.22
N PHE A 88 0.78 -12.21 -1.97
CA PHE A 88 -0.41 -11.47 -1.60
C PHE A 88 -1.34 -11.38 -2.81
N GLY A 89 -2.63 -11.46 -2.57
CA GLY A 89 -3.61 -11.31 -3.62
C GLY A 89 -4.59 -12.46 -3.65
N LYS A 90 -5.05 -12.80 -4.85
CA LYS A 90 -6.10 -13.77 -5.03
C LYS A 90 -5.69 -15.16 -4.53
N LYS A 91 -6.62 -15.80 -3.85
CA LYS A 91 -6.49 -17.18 -3.43
C LYS A 91 -7.49 -18.03 -4.22
N ASP A 92 -7.09 -19.24 -4.46
CA ASP A 92 -7.96 -20.21 -5.12
C ASP A 92 -9.05 -20.72 -4.18
#